data_f23927492cb3f2742101a641177ce6c5
#
_entry.id   f23927492cb3f2742101a641177ce6c5
#
_cell.length_a   1.000
_cell.length_b   1.000
_cell.length_c   1.000
_cell.angle_alpha   90.00
_cell.angle_beta   90.00
_cell.angle_gamma   90.00
#
_symmetry.space_group_name_H-M   'P 1'
#
loop_
_entity.id
_entity.type
_entity.pdbx_description
1 polymer ?
#
loop_
_entity_poly.entity_id
_entity_poly.type
_entity_poly.pdbx_seq_one_letter_code
_entity_poly.pdbx_strand_id
1 'polypeptide(L)'
;MLSARLTPVLAAALLFAGISGPNAQGPKLDYGFFKSAVEPIFLQKRPGHTRCYICHSENNSAFHLERLSPGATFWSDEQSRKNFNFVSALVVPGNPAQSRLLLHPLAPEAGGDLFHSGGRQFASKDDSDWKILAQWVSGKTAAAK
;
A
#
# COMPACT_ATOMS: atom_id res chain seq x y z
N MET A 1 69.70 31.88 -26.64
CA MET A 1 68.58 32.64 -26.03
C MET A 1 67.31 31.90 -26.36
N LEU A 2 66.81 31.02 -25.45
CA LEU A 2 65.55 30.23 -25.66
C LEU A 2 64.44 30.97 -24.91
N SER A 3 63.46 31.47 -25.66
CA SER A 3 62.24 32.05 -25.10
C SER A 3 61.19 30.97 -24.85
N ALA A 4 60.96 30.69 -23.57
CA ALA A 4 59.87 29.79 -23.18
C ALA A 4 58.54 30.53 -23.26
N ARG A 5 57.58 30.03 -24.08
CA ARG A 5 56.18 30.52 -24.13
C ARG A 5 55.36 29.73 -23.13
N LEU A 6 54.84 30.37 -22.08
CA LEU A 6 53.85 29.82 -21.17
C LEU A 6 52.48 29.93 -21.83
N THR A 7 51.81 28.79 -22.04
CA THR A 7 50.41 28.72 -22.41
C THR A 7 49.53 28.65 -21.14
N PRO A 8 48.51 29.50 -20.99
CA PRO A 8 47.60 29.38 -19.84
C PRO A 8 46.60 28.23 -20.08
N VAL A 9 46.54 27.30 -19.13
CA VAL A 9 45.52 26.27 -19.06
C VAL A 9 44.26 26.90 -18.45
N LEU A 10 43.23 27.07 -19.26
CA LEU A 10 41.89 27.44 -18.76
C LEU A 10 41.27 26.22 -18.07
N ALA A 11 41.14 26.24 -16.75
CA ALA A 11 40.35 25.26 -16.00
C ALA A 11 38.88 25.63 -16.09
N ALA A 12 38.12 24.89 -16.88
CA ALA A 12 36.65 25.00 -16.91
C ALA A 12 36.05 24.31 -15.68
N ALA A 13 35.56 25.08 -14.72
CA ALA A 13 34.82 24.59 -13.57
C ALA A 13 33.40 24.25 -14.03
N LEU A 14 33.08 22.94 -14.15
CA LEU A 14 31.75 22.45 -14.37
C LEU A 14 30.94 22.55 -13.05
N LEU A 15 30.09 23.56 -12.97
CA LEU A 15 29.08 23.68 -11.92
C LEU A 15 28.02 22.62 -12.14
N PHE A 16 28.07 21.50 -11.42
CA PHE A 16 26.96 20.58 -11.29
C PHE A 16 25.84 21.26 -10.46
N ALA A 17 24.89 21.88 -11.12
CA ALA A 17 23.64 22.27 -10.50
C ALA A 17 22.90 20.98 -10.12
N GLY A 18 22.95 20.59 -8.87
CA GLY A 18 22.16 19.49 -8.32
C GLY A 18 20.69 19.83 -8.47
N ILE A 19 20.02 19.21 -9.43
CA ILE A 19 18.56 19.24 -9.54
C ILE A 19 18.03 18.34 -8.42
N SER A 20 17.75 18.91 -7.24
CA SER A 20 16.94 18.27 -6.22
C SER A 20 15.51 18.22 -6.77
N GLY A 21 15.20 17.12 -7.47
CA GLY A 21 13.82 16.81 -7.86
C GLY A 21 12.93 16.72 -6.61
N PRO A 22 11.65 17.09 -6.68
CA PRO A 22 10.72 16.91 -5.57
C PRO A 22 10.78 15.45 -5.15
N ASN A 23 11.03 15.22 -3.86
CA ASN A 23 11.03 13.87 -3.27
C ASN A 23 9.62 13.32 -3.45
N ALA A 24 9.41 12.51 -4.48
CA ALA A 24 8.11 11.96 -4.84
C ALA A 24 7.75 10.83 -3.85
N GLN A 25 7.55 11.22 -2.59
CA GLN A 25 6.87 10.35 -1.64
C GLN A 25 5.42 10.22 -2.12
N GLY A 26 4.95 8.96 -2.26
CA GLY A 26 3.55 8.70 -2.61
C GLY A 26 2.59 9.39 -1.63
N PRO A 27 1.29 9.46 -1.96
CA PRO A 27 0.31 10.09 -1.10
C PRO A 27 0.29 9.43 0.27
N LYS A 28 0.05 10.23 1.31
CA LYS A 28 -0.11 9.70 2.68
C LYS A 28 -1.38 8.87 2.75
N LEU A 29 -1.26 7.65 3.29
CA LEU A 29 -2.42 6.80 3.54
C LEU A 29 -3.27 7.40 4.66
N ASP A 30 -4.59 7.50 4.42
CA ASP A 30 -5.54 8.09 5.38
C ASP A 30 -6.08 7.03 6.34
N TYR A 31 -5.85 7.23 7.64
CA TYR A 31 -6.33 6.33 8.69
C TYR A 31 -7.86 6.37 8.85
N GLY A 32 -8.47 7.53 8.68
CA GLY A 32 -9.93 7.67 8.79
C GLY A 32 -10.65 6.87 7.70
N PHE A 33 -10.16 6.96 6.47
CA PHE A 33 -10.66 6.15 5.36
C PHE A 33 -10.39 4.65 5.57
N PHE A 34 -9.21 4.29 6.06
CA PHE A 34 -8.88 2.92 6.39
C PHE A 34 -9.90 2.34 7.39
N LYS A 35 -10.10 3.01 8.51
CA LYS A 35 -11.00 2.56 9.57
C LYS A 35 -12.45 2.46 9.13
N SER A 36 -12.93 3.43 8.34
CA SER A 36 -14.35 3.52 7.95
C SER A 36 -14.71 2.70 6.71
N ALA A 37 -13.78 2.47 5.79
CA ALA A 37 -14.06 1.85 4.51
C ALA A 37 -13.22 0.58 4.23
N VAL A 38 -11.95 0.52 4.66
CA VAL A 38 -11.06 -0.62 4.39
C VAL A 38 -11.25 -1.74 5.40
N GLU A 39 -11.21 -1.45 6.71
CA GLU A 39 -11.34 -2.47 7.77
C GLU A 39 -12.63 -3.31 7.65
N PRO A 40 -13.81 -2.75 7.34
CA PRO A 40 -15.03 -3.54 7.16
C PRO A 40 -14.88 -4.65 6.13
N ILE A 41 -14.10 -4.45 5.06
CA ILE A 41 -13.84 -5.45 4.02
C ILE A 41 -13.20 -6.71 4.60
N PHE A 42 -12.30 -6.57 5.56
CA PHE A 42 -11.60 -7.71 6.17
C PHE A 42 -12.51 -8.56 7.07
N LEU A 43 -13.58 -7.99 7.59
CA LEU A 43 -14.58 -8.66 8.42
C LEU A 43 -15.76 -9.20 7.61
N GLN A 44 -15.95 -8.73 6.38
CA GLN A 44 -17.08 -9.06 5.55
C GLN A 44 -17.06 -10.53 5.10
N LYS A 45 -18.19 -11.25 5.23
CA LYS A 45 -18.38 -12.57 4.64
C LYS A 45 -18.69 -12.42 3.16
N ARG A 46 -17.83 -12.97 2.32
CA ARG A 46 -18.07 -13.05 0.87
C ARG A 46 -18.59 -14.44 0.50
N PRO A 47 -19.56 -14.56 -0.43
CA PRO A 47 -20.05 -15.86 -0.89
C PRO A 47 -18.89 -16.72 -1.43
N GLY A 48 -18.81 -17.97 -0.99
CA GLY A 48 -17.75 -18.90 -1.42
C GLY A 48 -16.36 -18.66 -0.84
N HIS A 49 -16.15 -17.63 -0.02
CA HIS A 49 -14.84 -17.28 0.52
C HIS A 49 -14.81 -17.24 2.05
N THR A 50 -13.67 -17.57 2.63
CA THR A 50 -13.38 -17.29 4.04
C THR A 50 -13.10 -15.80 4.20
N ARG A 51 -13.55 -15.20 5.32
CA ARG A 51 -13.22 -13.80 5.63
C ARG A 51 -11.70 -13.64 5.76
N CYS A 52 -11.16 -12.52 5.30
CA CYS A 52 -9.74 -12.18 5.46
C CYS A 52 -9.30 -12.33 6.92
N TYR A 53 -10.10 -11.79 7.84
CA TYR A 53 -9.90 -11.84 9.28
C TYR A 53 -9.62 -13.26 9.81
N ILE A 54 -10.35 -14.28 9.37
CA ILE A 54 -10.24 -15.64 9.93
C ILE A 54 -8.83 -16.22 9.77
N CYS A 55 -8.24 -16.05 8.59
CA CYS A 55 -6.88 -16.54 8.35
C CYS A 55 -5.82 -15.56 8.86
N HIS A 56 -6.05 -14.27 8.71
CA HIS A 56 -5.03 -13.24 8.95
C HIS A 56 -4.96 -12.78 10.41
N SER A 57 -5.87 -13.18 11.29
CA SER A 57 -5.73 -13.01 12.75
C SER A 57 -5.05 -14.20 13.43
N GLU A 58 -4.94 -15.34 12.74
CA GLU A 58 -4.44 -16.57 13.35
C GLU A 58 -3.04 -16.96 12.84
N ASN A 59 -2.69 -16.59 11.62
CA ASN A 59 -1.42 -16.95 11.04
C ASN A 59 -0.35 -15.86 11.23
N ASN A 60 0.92 -16.27 11.10
CA ASN A 60 2.06 -15.36 11.19
C ASN A 60 2.51 -14.85 9.79
N SER A 61 1.53 -14.47 8.94
CA SER A 61 1.80 -13.93 7.61
C SER A 61 2.10 -12.44 7.67
N ALA A 62 2.69 -11.91 6.58
CA ALA A 62 2.94 -10.48 6.45
C ALA A 62 1.66 -9.62 6.52
N PHE A 63 0.52 -10.15 6.06
CA PHE A 63 -0.79 -9.56 6.30
C PHE A 63 -1.30 -10.12 7.63
N HIS A 64 -1.11 -9.36 8.70
CA HIS A 64 -1.59 -9.68 10.03
C HIS A 64 -2.70 -8.71 10.46
N LEU A 65 -3.73 -9.24 11.13
CA LEU A 65 -4.83 -8.47 11.72
C LEU A 65 -4.95 -8.82 13.20
N GLU A 66 -5.18 -7.82 14.04
CA GLU A 66 -5.44 -8.02 15.46
C GLU A 66 -6.68 -8.92 15.65
N ARG A 67 -6.65 -9.77 16.68
CA ARG A 67 -7.85 -10.54 17.07
C ARG A 67 -8.90 -9.61 17.63
N LEU A 68 -10.16 -9.83 17.23
CA LEU A 68 -11.28 -9.12 17.85
C LEU A 68 -11.36 -9.44 19.34
N SER A 69 -11.66 -8.44 20.14
CA SER A 69 -11.94 -8.63 21.54
C SER A 69 -13.18 -9.55 21.73
N PRO A 70 -13.26 -10.35 22.80
CA PRO A 70 -14.42 -11.21 23.04
C PRO A 70 -15.74 -10.44 22.95
N GLY A 71 -16.67 -10.93 22.11
CA GLY A 71 -17.96 -10.30 21.87
C GLY A 71 -17.96 -9.07 20.96
N ALA A 72 -16.81 -8.59 20.52
CA ALA A 72 -16.74 -7.45 19.61
C ALA A 72 -16.99 -7.88 18.16
N THR A 73 -17.67 -7.01 17.41
CA THR A 73 -17.90 -7.17 15.96
C THR A 73 -16.97 -6.29 15.12
N PHE A 74 -16.28 -5.35 15.76
CA PHE A 74 -15.29 -4.44 15.16
C PHE A 74 -14.09 -4.28 16.10
N TRP A 75 -12.97 -3.85 15.54
CA TRP A 75 -11.76 -3.53 16.30
C TRP A 75 -11.91 -2.23 17.10
N SER A 76 -11.29 -2.19 18.29
CA SER A 76 -11.08 -0.95 19.02
C SER A 76 -10.21 0.01 18.22
N ASP A 77 -10.15 1.28 18.61
CA ASP A 77 -9.28 2.26 17.92
C ASP A 77 -7.79 1.87 18.02
N GLU A 78 -7.38 1.33 19.16
CA GLU A 78 -6.01 0.83 19.35
C GLU A 78 -5.70 -0.33 18.39
N GLN A 79 -6.57 -1.32 18.31
CA GLN A 79 -6.43 -2.46 17.38
C GLN A 79 -6.45 -1.99 15.91
N SER A 80 -7.34 -1.06 15.56
CA SER A 80 -7.39 -0.47 14.21
C SER A 80 -6.10 0.24 13.83
N ARG A 81 -5.43 0.93 14.77
CA ARG A 81 -4.13 1.55 14.50
C ARG A 81 -3.03 0.53 14.26
N LYS A 82 -3.03 -0.57 14.99
CA LYS A 82 -2.10 -1.68 14.75
C LYS A 82 -2.35 -2.30 13.37
N ASN A 83 -3.61 -2.60 13.05
CA ASN A 83 -4.01 -3.09 11.73
C ASN A 83 -3.57 -2.13 10.62
N PHE A 84 -3.81 -0.83 10.80
CA PHE A 84 -3.37 0.18 9.84
C PHE A 84 -1.87 0.10 9.57
N ASN A 85 -1.05 -0.04 10.60
CA ASN A 85 0.41 -0.14 10.46
C ASN A 85 0.81 -1.41 9.71
N PHE A 86 0.25 -2.58 10.06
CA PHE A 86 0.54 -3.84 9.38
C PHE A 86 0.11 -3.81 7.91
N VAL A 87 -1.10 -3.33 7.64
CA VAL A 87 -1.66 -3.28 6.29
C VAL A 87 -0.95 -2.25 5.41
N SER A 88 -0.56 -1.11 5.98
CA SER A 88 0.22 -0.08 5.27
C SER A 88 1.55 -0.60 4.73
N ALA A 89 2.18 -1.56 5.42
CA ALA A 89 3.42 -2.17 4.95
C ALA A 89 3.26 -3.04 3.68
N LEU A 90 2.02 -3.36 3.29
CA LEU A 90 1.70 -4.20 2.14
C LEU A 90 1.30 -3.39 0.90
N VAL A 91 1.41 -2.08 0.97
CA VAL A 91 1.02 -1.19 -0.13
C VAL A 91 2.15 -0.25 -0.54
N VAL A 92 2.12 0.12 -1.80
CA VAL A 92 2.94 1.20 -2.36
C VAL A 92 2.02 2.40 -2.51
N PRO A 93 2.10 3.41 -1.63
CA PRO A 93 1.21 4.57 -1.67
C PRO A 93 1.22 5.25 -3.05
N GLY A 94 0.04 5.49 -3.61
CA GLY A 94 -0.14 6.02 -4.96
C GLY A 94 -0.09 4.96 -6.07
N ASN A 95 0.25 3.70 -5.76
CA ASN A 95 0.40 2.67 -6.78
C ASN A 95 -0.34 1.36 -6.43
N PRO A 96 -1.65 1.28 -6.68
CA PRO A 96 -2.43 0.06 -6.47
C PRO A 96 -1.89 -1.16 -7.24
N ALA A 97 -1.33 -0.94 -8.44
CA ALA A 97 -0.83 -2.01 -9.30
C ALA A 97 0.47 -2.67 -8.79
N GLN A 98 1.14 -2.08 -7.80
CA GLN A 98 2.32 -2.64 -7.15
C GLN A 98 2.07 -2.98 -5.67
N SER A 99 0.84 -2.83 -5.21
CA SER A 99 0.47 -3.04 -3.82
C SER A 99 0.06 -4.49 -3.57
N ARG A 100 0.84 -5.20 -2.76
CA ARG A 100 0.61 -6.62 -2.47
C ARG A 100 -0.76 -6.88 -1.85
N LEU A 101 -1.27 -5.96 -1.05
CA LEU A 101 -2.62 -6.02 -0.49
C LEU A 101 -3.70 -6.23 -1.56
N LEU A 102 -3.51 -5.65 -2.76
CA LEU A 102 -4.45 -5.72 -3.87
C LEU A 102 -4.15 -6.87 -4.84
N LEU A 103 -2.87 -7.17 -5.06
CA LEU A 103 -2.47 -8.18 -6.05
C LEU A 103 -2.65 -9.59 -5.50
N HIS A 104 -2.31 -9.82 -4.23
CA HIS A 104 -2.26 -11.16 -3.68
C HIS A 104 -3.64 -11.87 -3.61
N PRO A 105 -4.74 -11.22 -3.22
CA PRO A 105 -6.09 -11.80 -3.23
C PRO A 105 -6.83 -11.68 -4.58
N LEU A 106 -6.24 -11.04 -5.59
CA LEU A 106 -6.84 -10.86 -6.92
C LEU A 106 -6.62 -12.11 -7.78
N ALA A 107 -7.60 -12.42 -8.64
CA ALA A 107 -7.49 -13.51 -9.60
C ALA A 107 -6.32 -13.27 -10.59
N PRO A 108 -5.53 -14.31 -10.96
CA PRO A 108 -4.41 -14.18 -11.90
C PRO A 108 -4.84 -13.62 -13.26
N GLU A 109 -6.04 -13.98 -13.74
CA GLU A 109 -6.60 -13.52 -14.99
C GLU A 109 -6.88 -12.01 -14.99
N ALA A 110 -7.03 -11.41 -13.78
CA ALA A 110 -7.18 -9.98 -13.58
C ALA A 110 -5.84 -9.28 -13.26
N GLY A 111 -4.74 -10.02 -13.30
CA GLY A 111 -3.38 -9.53 -13.02
C GLY A 111 -2.96 -9.67 -11.55
N GLY A 112 -3.58 -10.58 -10.81
CA GLY A 112 -3.20 -10.94 -9.45
C GLY A 112 -2.06 -11.96 -9.39
N ASP A 113 -1.63 -12.29 -8.16
CA ASP A 113 -0.61 -13.30 -7.92
C ASP A 113 -1.14 -14.71 -8.27
N LEU A 114 -0.23 -15.60 -8.68
CA LEU A 114 -0.60 -16.96 -9.04
C LEU A 114 -1.12 -17.79 -7.86
N PHE A 115 -0.71 -17.47 -6.64
CA PHE A 115 -1.05 -18.24 -5.46
C PHE A 115 -1.50 -17.35 -4.30
N HIS A 116 -2.65 -17.71 -3.72
CA HIS A 116 -3.14 -17.22 -2.44
C HIS A 116 -3.89 -18.37 -1.73
N SER A 117 -3.36 -18.86 -0.62
CA SER A 117 -3.90 -20.04 0.08
C SER A 117 -5.35 -19.86 0.56
N GLY A 118 -5.78 -18.63 0.81
CA GLY A 118 -7.17 -18.26 1.16
C GLY A 118 -8.14 -18.20 -0.04
N GLY A 119 -7.69 -18.56 -1.24
CA GLY A 119 -8.45 -18.43 -2.48
C GLY A 119 -8.45 -17.01 -3.05
N ARG A 120 -9.10 -16.83 -4.20
CA ARG A 120 -9.20 -15.54 -4.89
C ARG A 120 -10.37 -14.75 -4.33
N GLN A 121 -10.10 -13.74 -3.54
CA GLN A 121 -11.13 -12.91 -2.93
C GLN A 121 -11.81 -11.97 -3.95
N PHE A 122 -11.06 -11.56 -4.98
CA PHE A 122 -11.52 -10.63 -6.01
C PHE A 122 -11.36 -11.27 -7.39
N ALA A 123 -12.47 -11.46 -8.12
CA ALA A 123 -12.46 -12.01 -9.47
C ALA A 123 -11.91 -10.99 -10.49
N SER A 124 -12.10 -9.70 -10.25
CA SER A 124 -11.61 -8.62 -11.11
C SER A 124 -11.36 -7.34 -10.33
N LYS A 125 -10.70 -6.37 -10.97
CA LYS A 125 -10.51 -5.01 -10.45
C LYS A 125 -11.81 -4.19 -10.43
N ASP A 126 -12.88 -4.72 -11.01
CA ASP A 126 -14.21 -4.10 -10.96
C ASP A 126 -15.01 -4.40 -9.70
N ASP A 127 -14.53 -5.34 -8.89
CA ASP A 127 -15.10 -5.62 -7.57
C ASP A 127 -15.12 -4.34 -6.70
N SER A 128 -16.26 -4.09 -6.05
CA SER A 128 -16.46 -2.85 -5.25
C SER A 128 -15.46 -2.72 -4.11
N ASP A 129 -15.15 -3.83 -3.43
CA ASP A 129 -14.23 -3.83 -2.30
C ASP A 129 -12.78 -3.66 -2.79
N TRP A 130 -12.42 -4.28 -3.93
CA TRP A 130 -11.13 -4.03 -4.56
C TRP A 130 -10.95 -2.56 -4.91
N LYS A 131 -11.98 -1.91 -5.46
CA LYS A 131 -11.96 -0.47 -5.78
C LYS A 131 -11.81 0.40 -4.53
N ILE A 132 -12.44 0.04 -3.41
CA ILE A 132 -12.25 0.77 -2.14
C ILE A 132 -10.79 0.67 -1.66
N LEU A 133 -10.21 -0.53 -1.68
CA LEU A 133 -8.79 -0.72 -1.35
C LEU A 133 -7.88 0.11 -2.27
N ALA A 134 -8.15 0.09 -3.59
CA ALA A 134 -7.37 0.86 -4.56
C ALA A 134 -7.49 2.38 -4.35
N GLN A 135 -8.67 2.88 -3.97
CA GLN A 135 -8.87 4.29 -3.63
C GLN A 135 -8.05 4.70 -2.42
N TRP A 136 -8.03 3.87 -1.36
CA TRP A 136 -7.22 4.12 -0.18
C TRP A 136 -5.73 4.18 -0.52
N VAL A 137 -5.23 3.19 -1.25
CA VAL A 137 -3.82 3.15 -1.70
C VAL A 137 -3.48 4.36 -2.57
N SER A 138 -4.44 4.84 -3.38
CA SER A 138 -4.29 6.05 -4.22
C SER A 138 -4.35 7.36 -3.43
N GLY A 139 -4.53 7.31 -2.10
CA GLY A 139 -4.52 8.48 -1.23
C GLY A 139 -5.90 9.12 -1.00
N LYS A 140 -7.00 8.38 -1.24
CA LYS A 140 -8.34 8.88 -0.88
C LYS A 140 -8.45 9.04 0.62
N THR A 141 -8.97 10.18 1.05
CA THR A 141 -9.24 10.52 2.45
C THR A 141 -10.70 10.26 2.81
N ALA A 142 -10.96 10.06 4.11
CA ALA A 142 -12.33 10.09 4.62
C ALA A 142 -12.97 11.46 4.35
N ALA A 143 -14.30 11.47 4.11
CA ALA A 143 -15.03 12.74 4.05
C ALA A 143 -14.86 13.47 5.39
N ALA A 144 -14.62 14.79 5.32
CA ALA A 144 -14.64 15.63 6.51
C ALA A 144 -16.07 15.56 7.10
N LYS A 145 -16.14 15.28 8.41
CA LYS A 145 -17.40 15.33 9.17
C LYS A 145 -17.75 16.76 9.52
#